data_e7d328135d2142a7c8830565d1e3ee01
#
_entry.id   e7d328135d2142a7c8830565d1e3ee01
#
_cell.length_a   1.000
_cell.length_b   1.000
_cell.length_c   1.000
_cell.angle_alpha   90.00
_cell.angle_beta   90.00
_cell.angle_gamma   90.00
#
_symmetry.space_group_name_H-M   'P 1'
#
loop_
_entity.id
_entity.type
_entity.pdbx_description
1 polymer ?
#
loop_
_entity_poly.entity_id
_entity_poly.type
_entity_poly.pdbx_seq_one_letter_code
_entity_poly.pdbx_strand_id
1 'polypeptide(L)'
;AKAIKKNGIWLKVISEERIRDEFLKIIMADSAADGVELLRELGLLRHMIPELEEGYGVSQNKHHIYDCYWHSIKALEYAAKKKFNMYVRLASLFHDIAKPRVKAGQGEDATFYNHEVVGARTAKRIAERLKLSKKEQDRMFTLVRWHMFVYDPKMTDAAIRRFIRRVGKENIFDIIALRIGD
;
A
#
# COMPACT_ATOMS: atom_id res chain seq x y z
N ALA A 1 -15.02 -15.82 15.48
CA ALA A 1 -13.86 -14.99 15.85
C ALA A 1 -12.83 -15.73 16.70
N LYS A 2 -13.17 -16.27 17.92
CA LYS A 2 -12.20 -16.92 18.84
C LYS A 2 -11.45 -18.10 18.18
N ALA A 3 -12.15 -19.00 17.46
CA ALA A 3 -11.54 -20.14 16.79
C ALA A 3 -10.57 -19.71 15.68
N ILE A 4 -10.91 -18.67 14.89
CA ILE A 4 -10.05 -18.12 13.85
C ILE A 4 -8.78 -17.54 14.47
N LYS A 5 -8.90 -16.71 15.53
CA LYS A 5 -7.73 -16.14 16.22
C LYS A 5 -6.78 -17.23 16.73
N LYS A 6 -7.32 -18.31 17.30
CA LYS A 6 -6.53 -19.44 17.82
C LYS A 6 -5.80 -20.17 16.70
N ASN A 7 -6.41 -20.30 15.54
CA ASN A 7 -5.91 -21.09 14.42
C ASN A 7 -5.20 -20.28 13.33
N GLY A 8 -5.05 -18.95 13.47
CA GLY A 8 -4.41 -18.07 12.47
C GLY A 8 -3.00 -18.51 12.08
N ILE A 9 -2.27 -19.16 12.99
CA ILE A 9 -0.93 -19.70 12.74
C ILE A 9 -0.92 -20.74 11.59
N TRP A 10 -2.05 -21.44 11.36
CA TRP A 10 -2.16 -22.41 10.27
C TRP A 10 -2.09 -21.80 8.87
N LEU A 11 -2.19 -20.46 8.73
CA LEU A 11 -1.90 -19.81 7.45
C LEU A 11 -0.49 -20.12 6.94
N LYS A 12 0.46 -20.44 7.83
CA LYS A 12 1.84 -20.80 7.46
C LYS A 12 1.96 -22.12 6.70
N VAL A 13 0.95 -22.98 6.75
CA VAL A 13 0.93 -24.27 6.02
C VAL A 13 0.07 -24.20 4.75
N ILE A 14 -0.59 -23.05 4.52
CA ILE A 14 -1.33 -22.79 3.29
C ILE A 14 -0.38 -22.21 2.25
N SER A 15 -0.51 -22.62 0.98
CA SER A 15 0.31 -22.09 -0.09
C SER A 15 0.09 -20.59 -0.27
N GLU A 16 1.16 -19.87 -0.56
CA GLU A 16 1.15 -18.41 -0.71
C GLU A 16 0.26 -17.97 -1.89
N GLU A 17 0.13 -18.81 -2.91
CA GLU A 17 -0.79 -18.58 -4.05
C GLU A 17 -2.25 -18.57 -3.59
N ARG A 18 -2.65 -19.50 -2.73
CA ARG A 18 -4.01 -19.54 -2.18
C ARG A 18 -4.29 -18.35 -1.28
N ILE A 19 -3.32 -17.98 -0.44
CA ILE A 19 -3.41 -16.78 0.40
C ILE A 19 -3.55 -15.55 -0.49
N ARG A 20 -2.73 -15.42 -1.55
CA ARG A 20 -2.84 -14.34 -2.55
C ARG A 20 -4.25 -14.27 -3.13
N ASP A 21 -4.75 -15.39 -3.64
CA ASP A 21 -6.02 -15.40 -4.37
C ASP A 21 -7.18 -14.95 -3.48
N GLU A 22 -7.22 -15.38 -2.22
CA GLU A 22 -8.23 -14.91 -1.27
C GLU A 22 -8.00 -13.45 -0.87
N PHE A 23 -6.75 -13.03 -0.64
CA PHE A 23 -6.45 -11.64 -0.34
C PHE A 23 -6.84 -10.71 -1.49
N LEU A 24 -6.56 -11.07 -2.73
CA LEU A 24 -6.95 -10.28 -3.89
C LEU A 24 -8.48 -10.18 -4.06
N LYS A 25 -9.24 -11.21 -3.71
CA LYS A 25 -10.71 -11.12 -3.66
C LYS A 25 -11.17 -10.06 -2.64
N ILE A 26 -10.55 -10.03 -1.45
CA ILE A 26 -10.83 -8.99 -0.45
C ILE A 26 -10.49 -7.61 -1.00
N ILE A 27 -9.30 -7.42 -1.58
CA ILE A 27 -8.86 -6.15 -2.16
C ILE A 27 -9.79 -5.66 -3.27
N MET A 28 -10.38 -6.58 -4.05
CA MET A 28 -11.28 -6.23 -5.16
C MET A 28 -12.75 -6.09 -4.75
N ALA A 29 -13.10 -6.42 -3.50
CA ALA A 29 -14.45 -6.18 -2.98
C ALA A 29 -14.76 -4.68 -2.84
N ASP A 30 -16.03 -4.34 -2.80
CA ASP A 30 -16.49 -2.96 -2.55
C ASP A 30 -16.13 -2.49 -1.14
N SER A 31 -16.18 -3.41 -0.17
CA SER A 31 -15.79 -3.21 1.23
C SER A 31 -14.34 -3.67 1.51
N ALA A 32 -13.41 -3.42 0.58
CA ALA A 32 -12.02 -3.88 0.71
C ALA A 32 -11.36 -3.43 2.02
N ALA A 33 -11.59 -2.18 2.44
CA ALA A 33 -11.06 -1.62 3.67
C ALA A 33 -11.56 -2.39 4.91
N ASP A 34 -12.86 -2.66 5.01
CA ASP A 34 -13.45 -3.45 6.09
C ASP A 34 -12.90 -4.88 6.11
N GLY A 35 -12.67 -5.45 4.92
CA GLY A 35 -12.08 -6.77 4.77
C GLY A 35 -10.65 -6.85 5.31
N VAL A 36 -9.81 -5.86 5.02
CA VAL A 36 -8.45 -5.78 5.54
C VAL A 36 -8.46 -5.54 7.06
N GLU A 37 -9.34 -4.66 7.56
CA GLU A 37 -9.48 -4.43 8.99
C GLU A 37 -9.95 -5.69 9.72
N LEU A 38 -10.89 -6.44 9.16
CA LEU A 38 -11.32 -7.72 9.71
C LEU A 38 -10.18 -8.74 9.80
N LEU A 39 -9.28 -8.78 8.78
CA LEU A 39 -8.08 -9.62 8.83
C LEU A 39 -7.18 -9.22 10.00
N ARG A 40 -7.01 -7.93 10.27
CA ARG A 40 -6.23 -7.43 11.42
C ARG A 40 -6.89 -7.80 12.74
N GLU A 41 -8.19 -7.52 12.91
CA GLU A 41 -8.94 -7.85 14.13
C GLU A 41 -8.92 -9.34 14.45
N LEU A 42 -8.96 -10.19 13.44
CA LEU A 42 -8.87 -11.64 13.57
C LEU A 42 -7.43 -12.14 13.79
N GLY A 43 -6.42 -11.26 13.72
CA GLY A 43 -5.01 -11.60 13.86
C GLY A 43 -4.44 -12.39 12.69
N LEU A 44 -5.11 -12.36 11.53
CA LEU A 44 -4.66 -13.02 10.31
C LEU A 44 -3.66 -12.17 9.51
N LEU A 45 -3.84 -10.84 9.53
CA LEU A 45 -3.03 -9.90 8.77
C LEU A 45 -1.53 -10.02 9.10
N ARG A 46 -1.19 -10.21 10.39
CA ARG A 46 0.20 -10.39 10.85
C ARG A 46 0.91 -11.61 10.27
N HIS A 47 0.16 -12.61 9.82
CA HIS A 47 0.71 -13.82 9.18
C HIS A 47 0.86 -13.65 7.66
N MET A 48 0.19 -12.65 7.07
CA MET A 48 0.17 -12.38 5.64
C MET A 48 1.05 -11.17 5.29
N ILE A 49 0.76 -10.03 5.92
CA ILE A 49 1.40 -8.73 5.66
C ILE A 49 1.66 -8.01 6.99
N PRO A 50 2.61 -8.52 7.81
CA PRO A 50 2.93 -7.93 9.11
C PRO A 50 3.38 -6.48 9.00
N GLU A 51 4.01 -6.11 7.87
CA GLU A 51 4.51 -4.75 7.61
C GLU A 51 3.40 -3.70 7.65
N LEU A 52 2.16 -4.07 7.30
CA LEU A 52 1.03 -3.15 7.36
C LEU A 52 0.61 -2.87 8.80
N GLU A 53 0.66 -3.88 9.68
CA GLU A 53 0.33 -3.71 11.10
C GLU A 53 1.36 -2.82 11.84
N GLU A 54 2.58 -2.70 11.35
CA GLU A 54 3.59 -1.81 11.95
C GLU A 54 3.13 -0.33 12.00
N GLY A 55 2.22 0.05 11.10
CA GLY A 55 1.64 1.40 11.05
C GLY A 55 0.57 1.68 12.10
N TYR A 56 0.03 0.65 12.75
CA TYR A 56 -1.06 0.82 13.71
C TYR A 56 -0.60 1.55 14.97
N GLY A 57 -1.27 2.66 15.30
CA GLY A 57 -0.90 3.53 16.42
C GLY A 57 0.34 4.39 16.18
N VAL A 58 0.95 4.36 14.99
CA VAL A 58 2.08 5.22 14.65
C VAL A 58 1.56 6.54 14.11
N SER A 59 1.59 7.59 14.95
CA SER A 59 1.19 8.94 14.59
C SER A 59 2.06 9.50 13.45
N GLN A 60 1.44 10.29 12.61
CA GLN A 60 2.10 11.07 11.57
C GLN A 60 2.37 12.50 12.04
N ASN A 61 2.75 13.41 11.14
CA ASN A 61 2.93 14.83 11.44
C ASN A 61 1.60 15.60 11.39
N LYS A 62 1.66 16.91 11.61
CA LYS A 62 0.51 17.82 11.66
C LYS A 62 -0.41 17.84 10.43
N HIS A 63 0.03 17.31 9.31
CA HIS A 63 -0.74 17.28 8.08
C HIS A 63 -1.68 16.06 7.98
N HIS A 64 -1.63 15.14 8.95
CA HIS A 64 -2.39 13.90 8.92
C HIS A 64 -3.22 13.73 10.20
N ILE A 65 -4.51 13.42 10.05
CA ILE A 65 -5.44 13.15 11.15
C ILE A 65 -5.48 11.67 11.56
N TYR A 66 -4.95 10.79 10.71
CA TYR A 66 -4.91 9.35 10.94
C TYR A 66 -3.49 8.90 11.26
N ASP A 67 -3.34 7.78 11.98
CA ASP A 67 -2.08 7.05 12.06
C ASP A 67 -1.70 6.45 10.69
N CYS A 68 -0.49 5.89 10.58
CA CYS A 68 -0.01 5.35 9.31
C CYS A 68 -0.89 4.19 8.78
N TYR A 69 -1.43 3.36 9.67
CA TYR A 69 -2.30 2.25 9.31
C TYR A 69 -3.65 2.75 8.79
N TRP A 70 -4.34 3.59 9.56
CA TRP A 70 -5.66 4.09 9.19
C TRP A 70 -5.61 4.97 7.94
N HIS A 71 -4.52 5.70 7.71
CA HIS A 71 -4.31 6.42 6.46
C HIS A 71 -4.32 5.44 5.27
N SER A 72 -3.55 4.35 5.35
CA SER A 72 -3.52 3.31 4.31
C SER A 72 -4.89 2.66 4.07
N ILE A 73 -5.65 2.39 5.14
CA ILE A 73 -7.01 1.84 5.06
C ILE A 73 -7.96 2.83 4.37
N LYS A 74 -7.88 4.12 4.68
CA LYS A 74 -8.70 5.16 4.04
C LYS A 74 -8.36 5.35 2.57
N ALA A 75 -7.09 5.29 2.20
CA ALA A 75 -6.67 5.31 0.80
C ALA A 75 -7.24 4.10 0.02
N LEU A 76 -7.22 2.90 0.62
CA LEU A 76 -7.85 1.71 0.04
C LEU A 76 -9.38 1.87 -0.09
N GLU A 77 -10.04 2.38 0.94
CA GLU A 77 -11.49 2.67 0.93
C GLU A 77 -11.88 3.58 -0.25
N TYR A 78 -11.13 4.67 -0.42
CA TYR A 78 -11.32 5.58 -1.55
C TYR A 78 -11.10 4.88 -2.90
N ALA A 79 -10.02 4.12 -3.05
CA ALA A 79 -9.71 3.40 -4.28
C ALA A 79 -10.79 2.35 -4.63
N ALA A 80 -11.34 1.66 -3.61
CA ALA A 80 -12.45 0.72 -3.78
C ALA A 80 -13.74 1.42 -4.21
N LYS A 81 -14.09 2.53 -3.56
CA LYS A 81 -15.27 3.36 -3.91
C LYS A 81 -15.20 3.89 -5.34
N LYS A 82 -14.00 4.26 -5.81
CA LYS A 82 -13.75 4.70 -7.19
C LYS A 82 -13.66 3.55 -8.19
N LYS A 83 -13.78 2.30 -7.75
CA LYS A 83 -13.68 1.10 -8.60
C LYS A 83 -12.35 1.02 -9.35
N PHE A 84 -11.28 1.54 -8.78
CA PHE A 84 -9.97 1.44 -9.37
C PHE A 84 -9.51 -0.02 -9.47
N ASN A 85 -8.58 -0.27 -10.37
CA ASN A 85 -8.04 -1.60 -10.61
C ASN A 85 -7.22 -2.12 -9.41
N MET A 86 -6.90 -3.41 -9.44
CA MET A 86 -6.16 -4.12 -8.39
C MET A 86 -4.85 -3.42 -8.00
N TYR A 87 -4.09 -2.92 -8.98
CA TYR A 87 -2.78 -2.33 -8.71
C TYR A 87 -2.90 -1.00 -7.96
N VAL A 88 -3.87 -0.16 -8.33
CA VAL A 88 -4.14 1.09 -7.62
C VAL A 88 -4.59 0.79 -6.20
N ARG A 89 -5.49 -0.18 -5.98
CA ARG A 89 -5.97 -0.55 -4.64
C ARG A 89 -4.85 -1.09 -3.76
N LEU A 90 -4.01 -1.97 -4.28
CA LEU A 90 -2.83 -2.47 -3.56
C LEU A 90 -1.82 -1.36 -3.28
N ALA A 91 -1.56 -0.49 -4.27
CA ALA A 91 -0.67 0.64 -4.09
C ALA A 91 -1.22 1.63 -3.06
N SER A 92 -2.53 1.92 -3.05
CA SER A 92 -3.18 2.74 -2.02
C SER A 92 -2.97 2.16 -0.61
N LEU A 93 -3.05 0.82 -0.48
CA LEU A 93 -2.80 0.17 0.80
C LEU A 93 -1.33 0.21 1.22
N PHE A 94 -0.38 0.26 0.28
CA PHE A 94 1.06 0.10 0.55
C PHE A 94 1.90 1.35 0.33
N HIS A 95 1.36 2.48 -0.18
CA HIS A 95 2.17 3.65 -0.54
C HIS A 95 3.02 4.15 0.63
N ASP A 96 2.47 4.15 1.82
CA ASP A 96 3.07 4.65 3.05
C ASP A 96 3.57 3.56 4.02
N ILE A 97 3.62 2.32 3.58
CA ILE A 97 3.92 1.14 4.42
C ILE A 97 5.27 1.21 5.16
N ALA A 98 6.20 2.02 4.67
CA ALA A 98 7.50 2.20 5.31
C ALA A 98 7.58 3.38 6.27
N LYS A 99 6.56 4.24 6.38
CA LYS A 99 6.57 5.38 7.31
C LYS A 99 6.95 5.00 8.74
N PRO A 100 6.42 3.91 9.32
CA PRO A 100 6.80 3.48 10.67
C PRO A 100 8.31 3.23 10.84
N ARG A 101 8.95 2.69 9.79
CA ARG A 101 10.37 2.29 9.80
C ARG A 101 11.34 3.43 9.60
N VAL A 102 10.90 4.52 8.97
CA VAL A 102 11.73 5.69 8.65
C VAL A 102 11.37 6.92 9.47
N LYS A 103 10.40 6.78 10.37
CA LYS A 103 9.97 7.88 11.24
C LYS A 103 11.14 8.40 12.05
N ALA A 104 11.38 9.70 11.99
CA ALA A 104 12.32 10.41 12.83
C ALA A 104 11.59 11.57 13.54
N GLY A 105 11.94 11.81 14.80
CA GLY A 105 11.26 12.80 15.64
C GLY A 105 9.91 12.30 16.19
N GLN A 106 9.22 13.21 16.89
CA GLN A 106 7.95 12.93 17.55
C GLN A 106 6.94 14.06 17.30
N GLY A 107 5.65 13.75 17.49
CA GLY A 107 4.58 14.74 17.40
C GLY A 107 4.47 15.39 16.02
N GLU A 108 4.18 16.67 15.99
CA GLU A 108 3.92 17.45 14.77
C GLU A 108 5.14 17.60 13.86
N ASP A 109 6.36 17.51 14.43
CA ASP A 109 7.62 17.66 13.71
C ASP A 109 8.19 16.32 13.19
N ALA A 110 7.45 15.24 13.31
CA ALA A 110 7.87 13.95 12.80
C ALA A 110 8.11 14.01 11.28
N THR A 111 9.22 13.40 10.84
CA THR A 111 9.60 13.32 9.43
C THR A 111 9.65 11.86 8.96
N PHE A 112 9.47 11.65 7.65
CA PHE A 112 9.38 10.32 7.04
C PHE A 112 10.21 10.26 5.75
N TYR A 113 11.42 10.80 5.78
CA TYR A 113 12.28 10.86 4.59
C TYR A 113 12.55 9.46 4.02
N ASN A 114 12.51 9.37 2.69
CA ASN A 114 12.75 8.15 1.91
C ASN A 114 11.71 7.03 2.15
N HIS A 115 10.53 7.31 2.76
CA HIS A 115 9.50 6.28 2.92
C HIS A 115 9.07 5.71 1.57
N GLU A 116 9.05 6.49 0.50
CA GLU A 116 8.71 6.06 -0.85
C GLU A 116 9.75 5.10 -1.45
N VAL A 117 11.04 5.24 -1.08
CA VAL A 117 12.10 4.32 -1.52
C VAL A 117 12.05 3.00 -0.76
N VAL A 118 11.97 3.09 0.57
CA VAL A 118 11.89 1.91 1.45
C VAL A 118 10.55 1.20 1.24
N GLY A 119 9.46 1.96 1.11
CA GLY A 119 8.11 1.45 0.84
C GLY A 119 8.03 0.68 -0.47
N ALA A 120 8.59 1.21 -1.55
CA ALA A 120 8.62 0.53 -2.84
C ALA A 120 9.32 -0.84 -2.77
N ARG A 121 10.46 -0.93 -2.07
CA ARG A 121 11.17 -2.19 -1.85
C ARG A 121 10.34 -3.15 -0.99
N THR A 122 9.65 -2.63 0.03
CA THR A 122 8.78 -3.40 0.91
C THR A 122 7.57 -3.94 0.13
N ALA A 123 6.87 -3.09 -0.63
CA ALA A 123 5.75 -3.48 -1.46
C ALA A 123 6.13 -4.54 -2.50
N LYS A 124 7.32 -4.42 -3.12
CA LYS A 124 7.83 -5.44 -4.04
C LYS A 124 8.07 -6.78 -3.33
N ARG A 125 8.66 -6.80 -2.13
CA ARG A 125 8.86 -8.02 -1.34
C ARG A 125 7.55 -8.66 -0.91
N ILE A 126 6.53 -7.86 -0.56
CA ILE A 126 5.19 -8.35 -0.27
C ILE A 126 4.58 -8.99 -1.53
N ALA A 127 4.68 -8.35 -2.68
CA ALA A 127 4.21 -8.87 -3.96
C ALA A 127 4.92 -10.18 -4.35
N GLU A 128 6.23 -10.29 -4.09
CA GLU A 128 7.01 -11.52 -4.29
C GLU A 128 6.56 -12.64 -3.34
N ARG A 129 6.40 -12.35 -2.04
CA ARG A 129 5.87 -13.29 -1.03
C ARG A 129 4.48 -13.80 -1.42
N LEU A 130 3.63 -12.92 -1.93
CA LEU A 130 2.30 -13.26 -2.44
C LEU A 130 2.34 -13.92 -3.84
N LYS A 131 3.51 -14.30 -4.37
CA LYS A 131 3.66 -14.97 -5.68
C LYS A 131 3.03 -14.21 -6.84
N LEU A 132 3.02 -12.89 -6.80
CA LEU A 132 2.71 -12.09 -7.97
C LEU A 132 3.81 -12.25 -9.02
N SER A 133 3.46 -12.15 -10.30
CA SER A 133 4.42 -12.24 -11.41
C SER A 133 5.47 -11.12 -11.31
N LYS A 134 6.64 -11.32 -11.92
CA LYS A 134 7.72 -10.32 -11.94
C LYS A 134 7.25 -8.96 -12.43
N LYS A 135 6.42 -8.94 -13.49
CA LYS A 135 5.84 -7.72 -14.05
C LYS A 135 4.96 -6.99 -13.02
N GLU A 136 4.16 -7.72 -12.26
CA GLU A 136 3.30 -7.15 -11.21
C GLU A 136 4.11 -6.63 -10.02
N GLN A 137 5.17 -7.36 -9.60
CA GLN A 137 6.10 -6.91 -8.58
C GLN A 137 6.77 -5.58 -8.96
N ASP A 138 7.24 -5.46 -10.22
CA ASP A 138 7.89 -4.25 -10.72
C ASP A 138 6.87 -3.10 -10.86
N ARG A 139 5.62 -3.39 -11.21
CA ARG A 139 4.54 -2.41 -11.22
C ARG A 139 4.24 -1.89 -9.81
N MET A 140 4.12 -2.78 -8.81
CA MET A 140 3.94 -2.37 -7.40
C MET A 140 5.08 -1.51 -6.91
N PHE A 141 6.34 -1.89 -7.20
CA PHE A 141 7.50 -1.06 -6.90
C PHE A 141 7.37 0.34 -7.51
N THR A 142 7.01 0.43 -8.78
CA THR A 142 6.90 1.70 -9.51
C THR A 142 5.81 2.59 -8.92
N LEU A 143 4.62 2.05 -8.67
CA LEU A 143 3.51 2.83 -8.12
C LEU A 143 3.85 3.40 -6.75
N VAL A 144 4.37 2.57 -5.84
CA VAL A 144 4.76 3.02 -4.50
C VAL A 144 5.97 3.97 -4.54
N ARG A 145 6.96 3.74 -5.44
CA ARG A 145 8.14 4.61 -5.57
C ARG A 145 7.79 6.03 -6.00
N TRP A 146 6.76 6.19 -6.82
CA TRP A 146 6.41 7.45 -7.45
C TRP A 146 5.08 8.04 -6.98
N HIS A 147 4.47 7.52 -5.89
CA HIS A 147 3.17 8.00 -5.39
C HIS A 147 3.20 9.49 -5.01
N MET A 148 4.34 10.00 -4.53
CA MET A 148 4.51 11.42 -4.19
C MET A 148 4.67 12.35 -5.40
N PHE A 149 4.40 11.86 -6.63
CA PHE A 149 4.47 12.71 -7.82
C PHE A 149 3.53 13.92 -7.69
N VAL A 150 4.09 15.11 -7.93
CA VAL A 150 3.33 16.36 -8.00
C VAL A 150 3.43 16.91 -9.41
N TYR A 151 2.30 17.17 -10.02
CA TYR A 151 2.24 17.91 -11.29
C TYR A 151 2.25 19.42 -11.01
N ASP A 152 3.20 20.13 -11.60
CA ASP A 152 3.23 21.60 -11.63
C ASP A 152 2.95 22.05 -13.06
N PRO A 153 1.97 22.96 -13.31
CA PRO A 153 1.70 23.51 -14.64
C PRO A 153 2.93 24.16 -15.32
N LYS A 154 3.94 24.54 -14.52
CA LYS A 154 5.21 25.09 -15.04
C LYS A 154 6.23 24.02 -15.43
N MET A 155 5.91 22.74 -15.27
CA MET A 155 6.81 21.66 -15.70
C MET A 155 7.03 21.73 -17.21
N THR A 156 8.29 21.63 -17.61
CA THR A 156 8.63 21.56 -19.05
C THR A 156 8.22 20.21 -19.63
N ASP A 157 7.90 20.18 -20.92
CA ASP A 157 7.64 18.94 -21.65
C ASP A 157 8.76 17.91 -21.50
N ALA A 158 10.01 18.36 -21.40
CA ALA A 158 11.15 17.49 -21.17
C ALA A 158 11.09 16.81 -19.79
N ALA A 159 10.64 17.53 -18.75
CA ALA A 159 10.45 16.97 -17.41
C ALA A 159 9.31 15.93 -17.40
N ILE A 160 8.20 16.25 -18.06
CA ILE A 160 7.06 15.33 -18.20
C ILE A 160 7.49 14.06 -18.94
N ARG A 161 8.18 14.20 -20.11
CA ARG A 161 8.68 13.04 -20.86
C ARG A 161 9.67 12.18 -20.05
N ARG A 162 10.53 12.79 -19.23
CA ARG A 162 11.43 12.04 -18.33
C ARG A 162 10.65 11.27 -17.27
N PHE A 163 9.62 11.88 -16.67
CA PHE A 163 8.76 11.21 -15.69
C PHE A 163 8.04 10.02 -16.35
N ILE A 164 7.37 10.22 -17.48
CA ILE A 164 6.68 9.16 -18.23
C ILE A 164 7.63 7.99 -18.56
N ARG A 165 8.88 8.30 -18.95
CA ARG A 165 9.89 7.27 -19.25
C ARG A 165 10.29 6.46 -18.00
N ARG A 166 10.40 7.12 -16.84
CA ARG A 166 10.75 6.46 -15.56
C ARG A 166 9.65 5.57 -15.03
N VAL A 167 8.42 6.03 -15.16
CA VAL A 167 7.24 5.37 -14.61
C VAL A 167 6.70 4.29 -15.55
N GLY A 168 6.89 4.45 -16.85
CA GLY A 168 6.26 3.67 -17.89
C GLY A 168 4.87 4.22 -18.25
N LYS A 169 4.57 4.29 -19.54
CA LYS A 169 3.29 4.83 -20.04
C LYS A 169 2.09 4.12 -19.44
N GLU A 170 2.20 2.82 -19.24
CA GLU A 170 1.17 1.92 -18.71
C GLU A 170 0.80 2.20 -17.25
N ASN A 171 1.67 2.89 -16.49
CA ASN A 171 1.46 3.18 -15.08
C ASN A 171 0.97 4.61 -14.80
N ILE A 172 0.94 5.49 -15.82
CA ILE A 172 0.62 6.92 -15.63
C ILE A 172 -0.75 7.12 -15.01
N PHE A 173 -1.79 6.48 -15.57
CA PHE A 173 -3.15 6.62 -15.02
C PHE A 173 -3.27 6.08 -13.60
N ASP A 174 -2.57 4.97 -13.30
CA ASP A 174 -2.57 4.38 -11.97
C ASP A 174 -1.89 5.28 -10.94
N ILE A 175 -0.78 5.93 -11.29
CA ILE A 175 -0.10 6.89 -10.40
C ILE A 175 -0.96 8.13 -10.15
N ILE A 176 -1.62 8.65 -11.18
CA ILE A 176 -2.56 9.77 -11.02
C ILE A 176 -3.73 9.36 -10.11
N ALA A 177 -4.32 8.19 -10.35
CA ALA A 177 -5.41 7.66 -9.52
C ALA A 177 -4.98 7.46 -8.07
N LEU A 178 -3.78 6.92 -7.85
CA LEU A 178 -3.18 6.75 -6.53
C LEU A 178 -3.00 8.11 -5.83
N ARG A 179 -2.42 9.10 -6.53
CA ARG A 179 -2.17 10.45 -5.98
C ARG A 179 -3.44 11.20 -5.60
N ILE A 180 -4.56 10.97 -6.33
CA ILE A 180 -5.86 11.57 -6.00
C ILE A 180 -6.45 10.95 -4.74
N GLY A 181 -6.11 9.71 -4.43
CA GLY A 181 -6.61 8.96 -3.28
C GLY A 181 -5.76 9.08 -2.01
N ASP A 182 -4.55 9.63 -2.14
CA ASP A 182 -3.62 9.96 -1.06
C ASP A 182 -3.89 11.40 -0.54
#